data_32d5157b162be96def74f9cad41d4351
#
_entry.id   32d5157b162be96def74f9cad41d4351
#
_cell.length_a   1.000
_cell.length_b   1.000
_cell.length_c   1.000
_cell.angle_alpha   90.00
_cell.angle_beta   90.00
_cell.angle_gamma   90.00
#
_symmetry.space_group_name_H-M   'P 1'
#
loop_
_entity.id
_entity.type
_entity.pdbx_description
1 polymer ?
#
loop_
_entity_poly.entity_id
_entity_poly.type
_entity_poly.pdbx_seq_one_letter_code
_entity_poly.pdbx_strand_id
1 'polypeptide(L)'
;MWSSGYVGAELGTRAGGTPLQLLAWRFSILGVLLVSVCLVLRVRLNDRAAWTRQAVLGLFSQAVFLYLIFEGVARGVDGGTAALIAALQPLLVATVAGRVLGERTTAGMWIGMALGLAGVVVVVSGGLDAGSAPWWAYLFPAAGMLSLATGTVLTQRLRPTETLLQSITMQSVVAGVVLMVAAVVTGQAAPEAETDFWAAVAWLVFLSTLCGYVLFVFVTRTRGATVASVLLYLTPPTTIVWVWLMFGVPITLPAVVGMAVSAVGVILVLRSRPAPTGPARA
;
A
#
# COMPACT_ATOMS: atom_id res chain seq x y z
N MET A 1 -6.12 -6.59 5.82
CA MET A 1 -5.38 -7.24 4.74
C MET A 1 -4.23 -6.40 4.18
N TRP A 2 -4.39 -5.11 3.85
CA TRP A 2 -3.26 -4.24 3.52
C TRP A 2 -2.23 -4.18 4.67
N SER A 3 -2.72 -4.06 5.90
CA SER A 3 -1.93 -4.05 7.14
C SER A 3 -1.09 -5.31 7.38
N SER A 4 -1.45 -6.45 6.79
CA SER A 4 -0.64 -7.67 6.87
C SER A 4 0.72 -7.54 6.17
N GLY A 5 0.90 -6.50 5.33
CA GLY A 5 2.18 -6.18 4.71
C GLY A 5 3.24 -5.77 5.74
N TYR A 6 2.87 -5.00 6.76
CA TYR A 6 3.79 -4.60 7.83
C TYR A 6 4.22 -5.81 8.68
N VAL A 7 3.28 -6.72 8.96
CA VAL A 7 3.58 -7.97 9.67
C VAL A 7 4.53 -8.85 8.84
N GLY A 8 4.29 -8.96 7.54
CA GLY A 8 5.17 -9.72 6.65
C GLY A 8 6.57 -9.09 6.52
N ALA A 9 6.67 -7.75 6.59
CA ALA A 9 7.96 -7.07 6.65
C ALA A 9 8.72 -7.42 7.93
N GLU A 10 8.04 -7.37 9.08
CA GLU A 10 8.60 -7.74 10.38
C GLU A 10 9.06 -9.21 10.40
N LEU A 11 8.24 -10.14 9.88
CA LEU A 11 8.61 -11.54 9.76
C LEU A 11 9.87 -11.73 8.90
N GLY A 12 9.93 -11.06 7.73
CA GLY A 12 11.08 -11.14 6.83
C GLY A 12 12.35 -10.55 7.44
N THR A 13 12.25 -9.46 8.18
CA THR A 13 13.39 -8.84 8.87
C THR A 13 13.89 -9.74 9.99
N ARG A 14 13.02 -10.38 10.77
CA ARG A 14 13.40 -11.36 11.80
C ARG A 14 14.07 -12.60 11.22
N ALA A 15 13.74 -12.97 9.99
CA ALA A 15 14.38 -14.04 9.24
C ALA A 15 15.70 -13.64 8.57
N GLY A 16 16.24 -12.46 8.84
CA GLY A 16 17.53 -11.99 8.30
C GLY A 16 17.47 -11.42 6.87
N GLY A 17 16.32 -11.44 6.21
CA GLY A 17 16.17 -10.95 4.84
C GLY A 17 16.23 -9.43 4.72
N THR A 18 16.88 -8.93 3.67
CA THR A 18 16.85 -7.48 3.35
C THR A 18 15.51 -7.09 2.72
N PRO A 19 15.07 -5.82 2.84
CA PRO A 19 13.86 -5.31 2.19
C PRO A 19 13.82 -5.60 0.69
N LEU A 20 14.94 -5.38 0.00
CA LEU A 20 15.05 -5.59 -1.44
C LEU A 20 14.92 -7.07 -1.80
N GLN A 21 15.60 -7.95 -1.08
CA GLN A 21 15.55 -9.40 -1.25
C GLN A 21 14.12 -9.92 -1.06
N LEU A 22 13.49 -9.54 0.05
CA LEU A 22 12.12 -9.97 0.38
C LEU A 22 11.11 -9.55 -0.69
N LEU A 23 11.19 -8.29 -1.15
CA LEU A 23 10.30 -7.77 -2.17
C LEU A 23 10.59 -8.35 -3.56
N ALA A 24 11.86 -8.56 -3.92
CA ALA A 24 12.25 -9.19 -5.17
C ALA A 24 11.66 -10.59 -5.30
N TRP A 25 11.83 -11.43 -4.28
CA TRP A 25 11.26 -12.79 -4.26
C TRP A 25 9.74 -12.79 -4.20
N ARG A 26 9.14 -11.93 -3.37
CA ARG A 26 7.68 -11.75 -3.30
C ARG A 26 7.07 -11.49 -4.68
N PHE A 27 7.57 -10.49 -5.40
CA PHE A 27 6.99 -10.09 -6.68
C PHE A 27 7.35 -11.03 -7.82
N SER A 28 8.50 -11.69 -7.78
CA SER A 28 8.88 -12.71 -8.75
C SER A 28 7.94 -13.92 -8.65
N ILE A 29 7.73 -14.44 -7.45
CA ILE A 29 6.80 -15.57 -7.23
C ILE A 29 5.38 -15.18 -7.60
N LEU A 30 4.92 -14.01 -7.16
CA LEU A 30 3.59 -13.50 -7.49
C LEU A 30 3.42 -13.32 -9.00
N GLY A 31 4.41 -12.75 -9.68
CA GLY A 31 4.40 -12.56 -11.13
C GLY A 31 4.27 -13.89 -11.87
N VAL A 32 5.07 -14.88 -11.51
CA VAL A 32 5.00 -16.24 -12.09
C VAL A 32 3.62 -16.87 -11.82
N LEU A 33 3.12 -16.78 -10.58
CA LEU A 33 1.81 -17.31 -10.22
C LEU A 33 0.69 -16.70 -11.05
N LEU A 34 0.65 -15.35 -11.14
CA LEU A 34 -0.40 -14.65 -11.85
C LEU A 34 -0.31 -14.83 -13.39
N VAL A 35 0.89 -14.90 -13.95
CA VAL A 35 1.08 -15.25 -15.37
C VAL A 35 0.56 -16.67 -15.62
N SER A 36 0.87 -17.63 -14.77
CA SER A 36 0.37 -19.01 -14.88
C SER A 36 -1.16 -19.04 -14.83
N VAL A 37 -1.78 -18.29 -13.93
CA VAL A 37 -3.25 -18.13 -13.88
C VAL A 37 -3.80 -17.55 -15.18
N CYS A 38 -3.16 -16.49 -15.71
CA CYS A 38 -3.58 -15.89 -16.98
C CYS A 38 -3.47 -16.89 -18.15
N LEU A 39 -2.42 -17.70 -18.19
CA LEU A 39 -2.24 -18.75 -19.23
C LEU A 39 -3.34 -19.80 -19.14
N VAL A 40 -3.63 -20.31 -17.94
CA VAL A 40 -4.70 -21.31 -17.71
C VAL A 40 -6.07 -20.76 -18.11
N LEU A 41 -6.35 -19.50 -17.71
CA LEU A 41 -7.62 -18.83 -18.03
C LEU A 41 -7.64 -18.22 -19.44
N ARG A 42 -6.58 -18.41 -20.25
CA ARG A 42 -6.42 -17.88 -21.60
C ARG A 42 -6.60 -16.35 -21.67
N VAL A 43 -6.23 -15.63 -20.62
CA VAL A 43 -6.26 -14.16 -20.58
C VAL A 43 -5.09 -13.60 -21.40
N ARG A 44 -5.40 -12.75 -22.39
CA ARG A 44 -4.39 -12.16 -23.25
C ARG A 44 -3.65 -11.02 -22.55
N LEU A 45 -2.30 -11.07 -22.58
CA LEU A 45 -1.39 -10.06 -22.00
C LEU A 45 -0.49 -9.40 -23.08
N ASN A 46 -0.93 -9.37 -24.32
CA ASN A 46 -0.10 -9.01 -25.48
C ASN A 46 -0.26 -7.57 -25.97
N ASP A 47 -1.02 -6.72 -25.29
CA ASP A 47 -1.13 -5.30 -25.63
C ASP A 47 0.06 -4.50 -25.07
N ARG A 48 0.91 -3.96 -25.96
CA ARG A 48 2.08 -3.14 -25.57
C ARG A 48 1.70 -1.85 -24.86
N ALA A 49 0.61 -1.20 -25.27
CA ALA A 49 0.15 0.03 -24.62
C ALA A 49 -0.36 -0.25 -23.19
N ALA A 50 -1.01 -1.39 -22.97
CA ALA A 50 -1.38 -1.86 -21.64
C ALA A 50 -0.15 -2.10 -20.77
N TRP A 51 0.88 -2.79 -21.29
CA TRP A 51 2.12 -3.01 -20.56
C TRP A 51 2.79 -1.70 -20.14
N THR A 52 2.86 -0.71 -21.03
CA THR A 52 3.46 0.60 -20.70
C THR A 52 2.68 1.30 -19.59
N ARG A 53 1.34 1.34 -19.68
CA ARG A 53 0.49 1.92 -18.62
C ARG A 53 0.68 1.20 -17.29
N GLN A 54 0.58 -0.13 -17.31
CA GLN A 54 0.67 -0.94 -16.10
C GLN A 54 2.07 -0.96 -15.51
N ALA A 55 3.13 -0.82 -16.34
CA ALA A 55 4.50 -0.68 -15.86
C ALA A 55 4.68 0.60 -15.04
N VAL A 56 4.19 1.73 -15.53
CA VAL A 56 4.24 3.00 -14.78
C VAL A 56 3.46 2.88 -13.47
N LEU A 57 2.24 2.33 -13.51
CA LEU A 57 1.41 2.16 -12.32
C LEU A 57 2.06 1.21 -11.30
N GLY A 58 2.59 0.07 -11.76
CA GLY A 58 3.26 -0.92 -10.91
C GLY A 58 4.57 -0.39 -10.31
N LEU A 59 5.32 0.39 -11.08
CA LEU A 59 6.54 1.02 -10.59
C LEU A 59 6.25 1.92 -9.38
N PHE A 60 5.28 2.84 -9.51
CA PHE A 60 4.96 3.78 -8.43
C PHE A 60 4.18 3.15 -7.28
N SER A 61 3.18 2.33 -7.58
CA SER A 61 2.25 1.81 -6.54
C SER A 61 2.75 0.54 -5.85
N GLN A 62 3.70 -0.20 -6.44
CA GLN A 62 4.21 -1.44 -5.86
C GLN A 62 5.73 -1.39 -5.62
N ALA A 63 6.55 -1.26 -6.67
CA ALA A 63 8.00 -1.38 -6.52
C ALA A 63 8.58 -0.27 -5.64
N VAL A 64 8.47 0.98 -6.09
CA VAL A 64 9.08 2.14 -5.41
C VAL A 64 8.44 2.40 -4.05
N PHE A 65 7.09 2.38 -3.98
CA PHE A 65 6.38 2.59 -2.72
C PHE A 65 6.83 1.61 -1.64
N LEU A 66 6.71 0.30 -1.91
CA LEU A 66 7.02 -0.72 -0.91
C LEU A 66 8.51 -0.75 -0.56
N TYR A 67 9.38 -0.62 -1.56
CA TYR A 67 10.81 -0.58 -1.32
C TYR A 67 11.19 0.56 -0.37
N LEU A 68 10.69 1.77 -0.62
CA LEU A 68 10.97 2.92 0.22
C LEU A 68 10.40 2.78 1.65
N ILE A 69 9.17 2.26 1.80
CA ILE A 69 8.62 1.99 3.14
C ILE A 69 9.50 0.99 3.90
N PHE A 70 9.86 -0.13 3.28
CA PHE A 70 10.65 -1.19 3.92
C PHE A 70 12.07 -0.71 4.24
N GLU A 71 12.67 0.09 3.38
CA GLU A 71 13.99 0.68 3.60
C GLU A 71 13.99 1.67 4.78
N GLY A 72 12.94 2.47 4.94
CA GLY A 72 12.78 3.33 6.09
C GLY A 72 12.74 2.53 7.39
N VAL A 73 11.95 1.46 7.42
CA VAL A 73 11.84 0.58 8.58
C VAL A 73 13.17 -0.13 8.87
N ALA A 74 13.84 -0.65 7.85
CA ALA A 74 15.16 -1.28 8.01
C ALA A 74 16.25 -0.33 8.53
N ARG A 75 16.06 0.99 8.37
CA ARG A 75 16.95 2.04 8.91
C ARG A 75 16.53 2.54 10.28
N GLY A 76 15.62 1.85 10.94
CA GLY A 76 15.20 2.14 12.32
C GLY A 76 14.01 3.09 12.45
N VAL A 77 13.35 3.49 11.35
CA VAL A 77 12.06 4.19 11.45
C VAL A 77 11.03 3.22 12.00
N ASP A 78 10.45 3.57 13.15
CA ASP A 78 9.37 2.78 13.72
C ASP A 78 8.23 2.57 12.72
N GLY A 79 7.70 1.34 12.67
CA GLY A 79 6.63 0.97 11.73
C GLY A 79 5.37 1.81 11.90
N GLY A 80 5.05 2.24 13.13
CA GLY A 80 3.95 3.15 13.42
C GLY A 80 4.18 4.53 12.82
N THR A 81 5.40 5.08 12.94
CA THR A 81 5.78 6.36 12.34
C THR A 81 5.78 6.28 10.81
N ALA A 82 6.29 5.21 10.22
CA ALA A 82 6.21 4.99 8.77
C ALA A 82 4.75 4.92 8.30
N ALA A 83 3.89 4.23 9.05
CA ALA A 83 2.45 4.17 8.77
C ALA A 83 1.77 5.53 8.93
N LEU A 84 2.18 6.35 9.91
CA LEU A 84 1.67 7.73 10.08
C LEU A 84 2.02 8.61 8.89
N ILE A 85 3.27 8.55 8.43
CA ILE A 85 3.71 9.30 7.23
C ILE A 85 2.90 8.83 6.01
N ALA A 86 2.75 7.52 5.82
CA ALA A 86 1.94 6.97 4.73
C ALA A 86 0.46 7.38 4.83
N ALA A 87 -0.07 7.58 6.04
CA ALA A 87 -1.44 8.03 6.27
C ALA A 87 -1.71 9.50 5.86
N LEU A 88 -0.68 10.28 5.52
CA LEU A 88 -0.86 11.59 4.88
C LEU A 88 -1.27 11.48 3.40
N GLN A 89 -1.10 10.32 2.78
CA GLN A 89 -1.40 10.09 1.36
C GLN A 89 -2.84 10.49 0.96
N PRO A 90 -3.91 10.23 1.72
CA PRO A 90 -5.26 10.66 1.34
C PRO A 90 -5.44 12.16 1.23
N LEU A 91 -4.78 12.95 2.10
CA LEU A 91 -4.81 14.41 2.04
C LEU A 91 -4.14 14.92 0.75
N LEU A 92 -3.00 14.33 0.40
CA LEU A 92 -2.30 14.64 -0.83
C LEU A 92 -3.12 14.26 -2.06
N VAL A 93 -3.67 13.04 -2.08
CA VAL A 93 -4.52 12.57 -3.19
C VAL A 93 -5.75 13.46 -3.35
N ALA A 94 -6.44 13.82 -2.27
CA ALA A 94 -7.64 14.67 -2.34
C ALA A 94 -7.32 16.08 -2.89
N THR A 95 -6.18 16.67 -2.50
CA THR A 95 -5.74 17.98 -3.00
C THR A 95 -5.39 17.95 -4.48
N VAL A 96 -4.69 16.90 -4.93
CA VAL A 96 -4.27 16.73 -6.32
C VAL A 96 -5.44 16.27 -7.18
N ALA A 97 -6.25 15.32 -6.71
CA ALA A 97 -7.40 14.78 -7.44
C ALA A 97 -8.43 15.87 -7.75
N GLY A 98 -8.68 16.80 -6.82
CA GLY A 98 -9.55 17.94 -7.06
C GLY A 98 -9.12 18.78 -8.25
N ARG A 99 -7.81 19.06 -8.38
CA ARG A 99 -7.25 19.88 -9.46
C ARG A 99 -7.03 19.13 -10.77
N VAL A 100 -6.62 17.86 -10.69
CA VAL A 100 -6.14 17.07 -11.85
C VAL A 100 -7.25 16.19 -12.43
N LEU A 101 -8.13 15.66 -11.59
CA LEU A 101 -9.19 14.71 -11.98
C LEU A 101 -10.58 15.34 -11.96
N GLY A 102 -10.74 16.57 -11.48
CA GLY A 102 -12.04 17.21 -11.31
C GLY A 102 -12.92 16.57 -10.22
N GLU A 103 -12.33 15.76 -9.33
CA GLU A 103 -13.06 15.18 -8.20
C GLU A 103 -13.48 16.28 -7.23
N ARG A 104 -14.76 16.31 -6.86
CA ARG A 104 -15.27 17.28 -5.87
C ARG A 104 -15.09 16.73 -4.46
N THR A 105 -14.26 17.40 -3.67
CA THR A 105 -14.14 17.11 -2.24
C THR A 105 -15.07 18.04 -1.46
N THR A 106 -15.92 17.46 -0.62
CA THR A 106 -16.83 18.23 0.27
C THR A 106 -16.14 18.61 1.57
N ALA A 107 -16.68 19.60 2.29
CA ALA A 107 -16.19 19.94 3.63
C ALA A 107 -16.25 18.73 4.59
N GLY A 108 -17.30 17.89 4.49
CA GLY A 108 -17.39 16.66 5.27
C GLY A 108 -16.29 15.65 4.98
N MET A 109 -15.84 15.55 3.72
CA MET A 109 -14.69 14.70 3.38
C MET A 109 -13.41 15.24 4.02
N TRP A 110 -13.16 16.56 4.01
CA TRP A 110 -12.00 17.15 4.66
C TRP A 110 -12.00 16.94 6.18
N ILE A 111 -13.15 17.15 6.83
CA ILE A 111 -13.31 16.88 8.27
C ILE A 111 -13.05 15.39 8.56
N GLY A 112 -13.63 14.49 7.76
CA GLY A 112 -13.41 13.05 7.93
C GLY A 112 -11.95 12.64 7.73
N MET A 113 -11.24 13.21 6.76
CA MET A 113 -9.81 12.97 6.57
C MET A 113 -8.97 13.49 7.73
N ALA A 114 -9.28 14.68 8.26
CA ALA A 114 -8.59 15.24 9.42
C ALA A 114 -8.81 14.38 10.67
N LEU A 115 -10.04 13.91 10.91
CA LEU A 115 -10.36 12.98 12.00
C LEU A 115 -9.65 11.63 11.82
N GLY A 116 -9.64 11.08 10.61
CA GLY A 116 -8.92 9.84 10.31
C GLY A 116 -7.43 9.95 10.62
N LEU A 117 -6.80 11.04 10.20
CA LEU A 117 -5.40 11.33 10.50
C LEU A 117 -5.16 11.54 12.01
N ALA A 118 -6.03 12.29 12.69
CA ALA A 118 -5.95 12.47 14.15
C ALA A 118 -6.01 11.14 14.89
N GLY A 119 -6.91 10.23 14.47
CA GLY A 119 -6.97 8.88 15.00
C GLY A 119 -5.67 8.09 14.80
N VAL A 120 -5.04 8.19 13.60
CA VAL A 120 -3.73 7.56 13.36
C VAL A 120 -2.65 8.14 14.25
N VAL A 121 -2.60 9.46 14.44
CA VAL A 121 -1.65 10.11 15.38
C VAL A 121 -1.82 9.57 16.80
N VAL A 122 -3.06 9.43 17.28
CA VAL A 122 -3.34 8.87 18.61
C VAL A 122 -2.88 7.40 18.71
N VAL A 123 -3.13 6.59 17.69
CA VAL A 123 -2.64 5.19 17.64
C VAL A 123 -1.13 5.14 17.77
N VAL A 124 -0.44 5.93 16.96
CA VAL A 124 1.02 5.92 16.87
C VAL A 124 1.66 6.52 18.11
N SER A 125 1.07 7.57 18.71
CA SER A 125 1.61 8.19 19.93
C SER A 125 1.65 7.25 21.14
N GLY A 126 0.79 6.23 21.16
CA GLY A 126 0.82 5.19 22.20
C GLY A 126 1.94 4.16 22.04
N GLY A 127 2.68 4.18 20.92
CA GLY A 127 3.79 3.27 20.61
C GLY A 127 5.13 3.97 20.28
N LEU A 128 5.15 5.30 20.33
CA LEU A 128 6.37 6.08 20.08
C LEU A 128 7.32 6.04 21.29
N ASP A 129 8.00 4.92 21.47
CA ASP A 129 9.33 5.00 22.04
C ASP A 129 10.20 5.69 20.98
N ALA A 130 10.83 6.81 21.37
CA ALA A 130 11.58 7.66 20.46
C ALA A 130 12.58 6.85 19.64
N GLY A 131 12.23 6.59 18.38
CA GLY A 131 13.04 5.79 17.49
C GLY A 131 14.43 6.40 17.35
N SER A 132 15.47 5.58 17.41
CA SER A 132 16.87 5.96 17.23
C SER A 132 17.22 6.26 15.77
N ALA A 133 16.24 6.33 14.87
CA ALA A 133 16.46 6.54 13.44
C ALA A 133 17.01 7.95 13.15
N PRO A 134 18.03 8.09 12.32
CA PRO A 134 18.50 9.39 11.88
C PRO A 134 17.41 10.11 11.06
N TRP A 135 17.38 11.45 11.13
CA TRP A 135 16.33 12.25 10.48
C TRP A 135 16.13 11.96 8.99
N TRP A 136 17.20 11.66 8.26
CA TRP A 136 17.12 11.34 6.82
C TRP A 136 16.41 10.03 6.53
N ALA A 137 16.35 9.09 7.49
CA ALA A 137 15.64 7.82 7.30
C ALA A 137 14.12 8.03 7.13
N TYR A 138 13.57 9.11 7.68
CA TYR A 138 12.15 9.47 7.52
C TYR A 138 11.82 9.94 6.09
N LEU A 139 12.82 10.32 5.29
CA LEU A 139 12.62 10.68 3.89
C LEU A 139 12.19 9.47 3.06
N PHE A 140 12.56 8.24 3.44
CA PHE A 140 12.16 7.03 2.74
C PHE A 140 10.63 6.81 2.79
N PRO A 141 9.96 6.70 3.94
CA PRO A 141 8.52 6.55 3.97
C PRO A 141 7.78 7.78 3.39
N ALA A 142 8.34 8.99 3.51
CA ALA A 142 7.76 10.18 2.87
C ALA A 142 7.79 10.07 1.33
N ALA A 143 8.91 9.68 0.75
CA ALA A 143 9.03 9.43 -0.69
C ALA A 143 8.16 8.23 -1.14
N GLY A 144 8.06 7.19 -0.32
CA GLY A 144 7.14 6.07 -0.53
C GLY A 144 5.68 6.54 -0.61
N MET A 145 5.25 7.36 0.34
CA MET A 145 3.91 7.96 0.35
C MET A 145 3.64 8.78 -0.93
N LEU A 146 4.60 9.60 -1.36
CA LEU A 146 4.49 10.36 -2.61
C LEU A 146 4.38 9.44 -3.83
N SER A 147 5.14 8.35 -3.85
CA SER A 147 5.09 7.34 -4.92
C SER A 147 3.70 6.69 -5.01
N LEU A 148 3.14 6.23 -3.89
CA LEU A 148 1.79 5.63 -3.86
C LEU A 148 0.72 6.65 -4.26
N ALA A 149 0.80 7.90 -3.79
CA ALA A 149 -0.12 8.95 -4.18
C ALA A 149 -0.08 9.20 -5.68
N THR A 150 1.13 9.27 -6.27
CA THR A 150 1.33 9.42 -7.72
C THR A 150 0.69 8.26 -8.48
N GLY A 151 0.96 7.01 -8.09
CA GLY A 151 0.36 5.82 -8.70
C GLY A 151 -1.17 5.81 -8.61
N THR A 152 -1.72 6.26 -7.47
CA THR A 152 -3.18 6.35 -7.25
C THR A 152 -3.82 7.38 -8.17
N VAL A 153 -3.25 8.58 -8.29
CA VAL A 153 -3.73 9.64 -9.20
C VAL A 153 -3.59 9.22 -10.66
N LEU A 154 -2.45 8.61 -11.03
CA LEU A 154 -2.23 8.09 -12.38
C LEU A 154 -3.23 6.99 -12.75
N THR A 155 -3.61 6.11 -11.83
CA THR A 155 -4.63 5.08 -12.06
C THR A 155 -5.96 5.73 -12.49
N GLN A 156 -6.37 6.81 -11.84
CA GLN A 156 -7.60 7.53 -12.20
C GLN A 156 -7.46 8.31 -13.52
N ARG A 157 -6.30 8.91 -13.76
CA ARG A 157 -6.05 9.70 -14.98
C ARG A 157 -5.95 8.85 -16.24
N LEU A 158 -5.21 7.74 -16.17
CA LEU A 158 -4.98 6.84 -17.30
C LEU A 158 -6.19 5.96 -17.60
N ARG A 159 -7.12 5.80 -16.64
CA ARG A 159 -8.34 4.99 -16.78
C ARG A 159 -8.08 3.65 -17.49
N PRO A 160 -7.24 2.79 -16.90
CA PRO A 160 -6.83 1.54 -17.54
C PRO A 160 -8.06 0.70 -17.91
N THR A 161 -8.10 0.22 -19.13
CA THR A 161 -9.19 -0.62 -19.66
C THR A 161 -8.95 -2.11 -19.39
N GLU A 162 -7.75 -2.47 -18.96
CA GLU A 162 -7.37 -3.82 -18.59
C GLU A 162 -8.22 -4.33 -17.41
N THR A 163 -8.53 -5.59 -17.43
CA THR A 163 -9.20 -6.25 -16.30
C THR A 163 -8.34 -6.14 -15.03
N LEU A 164 -8.95 -6.36 -13.89
CA LEU A 164 -8.21 -6.33 -12.62
C LEU A 164 -7.08 -7.37 -12.61
N LEU A 165 -7.34 -8.58 -13.10
CA LEU A 165 -6.35 -9.65 -13.21
C LEU A 165 -5.18 -9.25 -14.13
N GLN A 166 -5.45 -8.73 -15.34
CA GLN A 166 -4.41 -8.25 -16.25
C GLN A 166 -3.54 -7.18 -15.58
N SER A 167 -4.18 -6.19 -14.94
CA SER A 167 -3.45 -5.09 -14.31
C SER A 167 -2.54 -5.56 -13.19
N ILE A 168 -3.03 -6.40 -12.28
CA ILE A 168 -2.24 -6.89 -11.16
C ILE A 168 -1.10 -7.78 -11.67
N THR A 169 -1.37 -8.64 -12.68
CA THR A 169 -0.34 -9.47 -13.30
C THR A 169 0.76 -8.62 -13.90
N MET A 170 0.43 -7.67 -14.77
CA MET A 170 1.42 -6.81 -15.43
C MET A 170 2.22 -5.98 -14.41
N GLN A 171 1.55 -5.38 -13.42
CA GLN A 171 2.22 -4.58 -12.38
C GLN A 171 3.14 -5.43 -11.52
N SER A 172 2.72 -6.65 -11.14
CA SER A 172 3.54 -7.55 -10.32
C SER A 172 4.76 -8.07 -11.08
N VAL A 173 4.60 -8.39 -12.37
CA VAL A 173 5.72 -8.78 -13.23
C VAL A 173 6.74 -7.64 -13.34
N VAL A 174 6.29 -6.41 -13.59
CA VAL A 174 7.17 -5.25 -13.68
C VAL A 174 7.89 -5.00 -12.35
N ALA A 175 7.16 -5.02 -11.23
CA ALA A 175 7.76 -4.87 -9.91
C ALA A 175 8.78 -5.97 -9.63
N GLY A 176 8.45 -7.23 -9.95
CA GLY A 176 9.36 -8.37 -9.79
C GLY A 176 10.62 -8.22 -10.61
N VAL A 177 10.51 -7.84 -11.89
CA VAL A 177 11.68 -7.62 -12.76
C VAL A 177 12.55 -6.48 -12.24
N VAL A 178 11.97 -5.33 -11.92
CA VAL A 178 12.72 -4.16 -11.45
C VAL A 178 13.44 -4.46 -10.14
N LEU A 179 12.73 -5.05 -9.16
CA LEU A 179 13.31 -5.34 -7.84
C LEU A 179 14.31 -6.49 -7.90
N MET A 180 14.08 -7.52 -8.74
CA MET A 180 15.02 -8.61 -8.91
C MET A 180 16.29 -8.14 -9.62
N VAL A 181 16.18 -7.32 -10.66
CA VAL A 181 17.36 -6.71 -11.32
C VAL A 181 18.15 -5.87 -10.30
N ALA A 182 17.46 -5.04 -9.50
CA ALA A 182 18.13 -4.28 -8.44
C ALA A 182 18.83 -5.20 -7.42
N ALA A 183 18.17 -6.29 -6.99
CA ALA A 183 18.75 -7.26 -6.07
C ALA A 183 19.96 -7.97 -6.64
N VAL A 184 19.95 -8.34 -7.93
CA VAL A 184 21.11 -8.95 -8.62
C VAL A 184 22.27 -7.95 -8.69
N VAL A 185 22.00 -6.72 -9.12
CA VAL A 185 23.04 -5.67 -9.27
C VAL A 185 23.68 -5.33 -7.92
N THR A 186 22.90 -5.35 -6.83
CA THR A 186 23.40 -5.06 -5.48
C THR A 186 23.92 -6.30 -4.72
N GLY A 187 23.92 -7.48 -5.35
CA GLY A 187 24.37 -8.72 -4.73
C GLY A 187 23.42 -9.30 -3.67
N GLN A 188 22.17 -8.82 -3.62
CA GLN A 188 21.15 -9.24 -2.63
C GLN A 188 20.12 -10.23 -3.21
N ALA A 189 20.38 -10.86 -4.35
CA ALA A 189 19.42 -11.75 -4.99
C ALA A 189 19.34 -13.14 -4.37
N ALA A 190 20.41 -13.60 -3.70
CA ALA A 190 20.42 -14.91 -3.07
C ALA A 190 19.39 -14.96 -1.93
N PRO A 191 18.42 -15.90 -1.95
CA PRO A 191 17.42 -15.98 -0.88
C PRO A 191 18.05 -16.54 0.39
N GLU A 192 17.53 -16.12 1.54
CA GLU A 192 17.83 -16.80 2.79
C GLU A 192 17.31 -18.24 2.74
N ALA A 193 18.11 -19.18 3.21
CA ALA A 193 17.75 -20.61 3.17
C ALA A 193 16.71 -20.98 4.25
N GLU A 194 16.41 -20.06 5.16
CA GLU A 194 15.55 -20.31 6.32
C GLU A 194 14.06 -20.40 5.93
N THR A 195 13.35 -21.33 6.56
CA THR A 195 11.90 -21.53 6.37
C THR A 195 11.11 -20.27 6.69
N ASP A 196 11.54 -19.50 7.67
CA ASP A 196 10.86 -18.28 8.12
C ASP A 196 10.88 -17.17 7.07
N PHE A 197 11.98 -17.07 6.30
CA PHE A 197 12.03 -16.16 5.15
C PHE A 197 10.97 -16.50 4.10
N TRP A 198 10.86 -17.77 3.74
CA TRP A 198 9.87 -18.22 2.76
C TRP A 198 8.44 -18.14 3.27
N ALA A 199 8.23 -18.34 4.57
CA ALA A 199 6.93 -18.09 5.20
C ALA A 199 6.53 -16.64 5.13
N ALA A 200 7.46 -15.68 5.36
CA ALA A 200 7.23 -14.26 5.20
C ALA A 200 6.91 -13.89 3.75
N VAL A 201 7.64 -14.45 2.77
CA VAL A 201 7.38 -14.25 1.34
C VAL A 201 5.98 -14.75 0.98
N ALA A 202 5.61 -15.97 1.39
CA ALA A 202 4.29 -16.54 1.15
C ALA A 202 3.18 -15.68 1.77
N TRP A 203 3.36 -15.24 3.01
CA TRP A 203 2.45 -14.32 3.70
C TRP A 203 2.22 -13.04 2.89
N LEU A 204 3.30 -12.43 2.41
CA LEU A 204 3.23 -11.21 1.62
C LEU A 204 2.55 -11.42 0.26
N VAL A 205 2.80 -12.55 -0.40
CA VAL A 205 2.16 -12.90 -1.69
C VAL A 205 0.65 -13.05 -1.51
N PHE A 206 0.22 -13.93 -0.61
CA PHE A 206 -1.18 -14.30 -0.50
C PHE A 206 -2.00 -13.23 0.24
N LEU A 207 -1.58 -12.82 1.43
CA LEU A 207 -2.41 -11.99 2.29
C LEU A 207 -2.29 -10.50 1.96
N SER A 208 -1.07 -9.99 1.81
CA SER A 208 -0.85 -8.58 1.55
C SER A 208 -1.18 -8.21 0.10
N THR A 209 -0.74 -9.00 -0.88
CA THR A 209 -0.93 -8.64 -2.28
C THR A 209 -2.26 -9.13 -2.83
N LEU A 210 -2.52 -10.43 -2.84
CA LEU A 210 -3.75 -10.95 -3.47
C LEU A 210 -5.00 -10.45 -2.74
N CYS A 211 -5.00 -10.42 -1.43
CA CYS A 211 -6.15 -9.91 -0.69
C CYS A 211 -6.12 -8.39 -0.49
N GLY A 212 -4.96 -7.80 -0.16
CA GLY A 212 -4.85 -6.38 0.17
C GLY A 212 -4.81 -5.47 -1.05
N TYR A 213 -3.84 -5.68 -1.93
CA TYR A 213 -3.62 -4.79 -3.08
C TYR A 213 -4.70 -4.94 -4.15
N VAL A 214 -5.18 -6.17 -4.40
CA VAL A 214 -6.31 -6.40 -5.32
C VAL A 214 -7.52 -5.58 -4.90
N LEU A 215 -7.86 -5.62 -3.60
CA LEU A 215 -8.98 -4.86 -3.07
C LEU A 215 -8.76 -3.34 -3.18
N PHE A 216 -7.54 -2.86 -2.91
CA PHE A 216 -7.19 -1.44 -3.06
C PHE A 216 -7.37 -0.97 -4.50
N VAL A 217 -6.85 -1.70 -5.50
CA VAL A 217 -7.00 -1.35 -6.92
C VAL A 217 -8.47 -1.42 -7.34
N PHE A 218 -9.21 -2.42 -6.89
CA PHE A 218 -10.65 -2.53 -7.13
C PHE A 218 -11.41 -1.30 -6.60
N VAL A 219 -11.17 -0.90 -5.36
CA VAL A 219 -11.82 0.28 -4.76
C VAL A 219 -11.40 1.56 -5.49
N THR A 220 -10.11 1.70 -5.83
CA THR A 220 -9.62 2.86 -6.59
C THR A 220 -10.36 3.02 -7.93
N ARG A 221 -10.60 1.92 -8.62
CA ARG A 221 -11.31 1.93 -9.92
C ARG A 221 -12.80 2.17 -9.80
N THR A 222 -13.45 1.59 -8.79
CA THR A 222 -14.92 1.60 -8.66
C THR A 222 -15.43 2.76 -7.83
N ARG A 223 -14.65 3.25 -6.88
CA ARG A 223 -15.06 4.24 -5.89
C ARG A 223 -14.23 5.53 -5.90
N GLY A 224 -13.18 5.59 -6.72
CA GLY A 224 -12.31 6.76 -6.87
C GLY A 224 -11.07 6.73 -5.94
N ALA A 225 -10.07 7.54 -6.31
CA ALA A 225 -8.77 7.59 -5.65
C ALA A 225 -8.87 8.06 -4.19
N THR A 226 -9.66 9.10 -3.94
CA THR A 226 -9.83 9.67 -2.58
C THR A 226 -10.36 8.63 -1.60
N VAL A 227 -11.36 7.82 -2.02
CA VAL A 227 -11.92 6.80 -1.12
C VAL A 227 -10.98 5.65 -0.86
N ALA A 228 -10.33 5.15 -1.91
CA ALA A 228 -9.34 4.10 -1.76
C ALA A 228 -8.24 4.53 -0.77
N SER A 229 -7.77 5.78 -0.90
CA SER A 229 -6.75 6.35 -0.02
C SER A 229 -7.23 6.51 1.42
N VAL A 230 -8.45 7.00 1.63
CA VAL A 230 -9.01 7.17 2.99
C VAL A 230 -9.15 5.83 3.71
N LEU A 231 -9.48 4.74 3.01
CA LEU A 231 -9.52 3.41 3.61
C LEU A 231 -8.16 2.96 4.18
N LEU A 232 -7.05 3.54 3.71
CA LEU A 232 -5.73 3.27 4.27
C LEU A 232 -5.56 3.80 5.71
N TYR A 233 -6.41 4.73 6.18
CA TYR A 233 -6.43 5.12 7.59
C TYR A 233 -6.80 3.97 8.54
N LEU A 234 -7.44 2.93 8.03
CA LEU A 234 -7.67 1.71 8.80
C LEU A 234 -6.43 0.81 8.91
N THR A 235 -5.35 1.11 8.18
CA THR A 235 -4.14 0.29 8.19
C THR A 235 -3.45 0.25 9.57
N PRO A 236 -3.11 1.38 10.22
CA PRO A 236 -2.48 1.34 11.53
C PRO A 236 -3.31 0.60 12.59
N PRO A 237 -4.62 0.89 12.77
CA PRO A 237 -5.43 0.15 13.72
C PRO A 237 -5.52 -1.35 13.44
N THR A 238 -5.67 -1.73 12.18
CA THR A 238 -5.73 -3.16 11.83
C THR A 238 -4.37 -3.84 11.94
N THR A 239 -3.26 -3.11 11.78
CA THR A 239 -1.91 -3.64 12.03
C THR A 239 -1.74 -3.99 13.50
N ILE A 240 -2.19 -3.15 14.43
CA ILE A 240 -2.12 -3.40 15.86
C ILE A 240 -2.88 -4.68 16.23
N VAL A 241 -4.07 -4.89 15.65
CA VAL A 241 -4.83 -6.12 15.86
C VAL A 241 -4.04 -7.35 15.37
N TRP A 242 -3.39 -7.26 14.21
CA TRP A 242 -2.53 -8.33 13.70
C TRP A 242 -1.34 -8.61 14.62
N VAL A 243 -0.66 -7.56 15.09
CA VAL A 243 0.50 -7.67 15.98
C VAL A 243 0.09 -8.29 17.32
N TRP A 244 -1.08 -7.91 17.85
CA TRP A 244 -1.63 -8.55 19.05
C TRP A 244 -1.91 -10.05 18.84
N LEU A 245 -2.57 -10.40 17.74
CA LEU A 245 -2.92 -11.79 17.44
C LEU A 245 -1.70 -12.69 17.20
N MET A 246 -0.66 -12.15 16.54
CA MET A 246 0.50 -12.96 16.12
C MET A 246 1.67 -12.92 17.11
N PHE A 247 1.86 -11.79 17.79
CA PHE A 247 3.02 -11.59 18.67
C PHE A 247 2.63 -11.39 20.14
N GLY A 248 1.34 -11.41 20.48
CA GLY A 248 0.86 -11.25 21.85
C GLY A 248 1.09 -9.85 22.45
N VAL A 249 1.45 -8.86 21.65
CA VAL A 249 1.68 -7.49 22.10
C VAL A 249 0.34 -6.87 22.53
N PRO A 250 0.22 -6.39 23.81
CA PRO A 250 -1.06 -5.91 24.32
C PRO A 250 -1.53 -4.65 23.58
N ILE A 251 -2.84 -4.59 23.32
CA ILE A 251 -3.46 -3.42 22.72
C ILE A 251 -3.59 -2.33 23.79
N THR A 252 -2.98 -1.17 23.57
CA THR A 252 -2.99 -0.06 24.51
C THR A 252 -4.29 0.76 24.40
N LEU A 253 -4.67 1.49 25.45
CA LEU A 253 -5.83 2.38 25.44
C LEU A 253 -5.75 3.44 24.32
N PRO A 254 -4.63 4.14 24.08
CA PRO A 254 -4.49 5.03 22.95
C PRO A 254 -4.77 4.35 21.60
N ALA A 255 -4.34 3.09 21.44
CA ALA A 255 -4.63 2.34 20.22
C ALA A 255 -6.14 2.15 20.01
N VAL A 256 -6.90 1.77 21.04
CA VAL A 256 -8.35 1.61 20.98
C VAL A 256 -9.04 2.93 20.65
N VAL A 257 -8.69 4.02 21.32
CA VAL A 257 -9.24 5.35 21.09
C VAL A 257 -8.95 5.82 19.67
N GLY A 258 -7.69 5.72 19.23
CA GLY A 258 -7.29 6.13 17.88
C GLY A 258 -7.96 5.29 16.78
N MET A 259 -8.16 3.98 17.00
CA MET A 259 -8.95 3.12 16.10
C MET A 259 -10.38 3.62 15.95
N ALA A 260 -11.04 3.95 17.05
CA ALA A 260 -12.42 4.46 17.04
C ALA A 260 -12.52 5.80 16.29
N VAL A 261 -11.59 6.73 16.56
CA VAL A 261 -11.54 8.05 15.89
C VAL A 261 -11.28 7.88 14.39
N SER A 262 -10.32 7.02 14.00
CA SER A 262 -10.05 6.74 12.58
C SER A 262 -11.28 6.14 11.87
N ALA A 263 -11.97 5.21 12.51
CA ALA A 263 -13.17 4.60 11.94
C ALA A 263 -14.29 5.64 11.72
N VAL A 264 -14.52 6.54 12.68
CA VAL A 264 -15.48 7.66 12.55
C VAL A 264 -15.08 8.56 11.38
N GLY A 265 -13.79 8.91 11.25
CA GLY A 265 -13.28 9.72 10.13
C GLY A 265 -13.57 9.06 8.78
N VAL A 266 -13.27 7.77 8.64
CA VAL A 266 -13.55 7.00 7.41
C VAL A 266 -15.06 6.97 7.10
N ILE A 267 -15.89 6.69 8.09
CA ILE A 267 -17.35 6.67 7.91
C ILE A 267 -17.86 8.04 7.45
N LEU A 268 -17.35 9.13 8.03
CA LEU A 268 -17.72 10.49 7.64
C LEU A 268 -17.35 10.78 6.18
N VAL A 269 -16.14 10.42 5.73
CA VAL A 269 -15.76 10.57 4.31
C VAL A 269 -16.69 9.78 3.40
N LEU A 270 -16.99 8.52 3.76
CA LEU A 270 -17.84 7.67 2.93
C LEU A 270 -19.27 8.20 2.82
N ARG A 271 -19.81 8.84 3.87
CA ARG A 271 -21.15 9.43 3.90
C ARG A 271 -21.23 10.82 3.25
N SER A 272 -20.13 11.57 3.25
CA SER A 272 -20.08 12.97 2.75
C SER A 272 -19.85 13.07 1.23
N ARG A 273 -19.98 11.98 0.48
CA ARG A 273 -19.78 11.98 -0.96
C ARG A 273 -20.84 12.79 -1.68
N PRO A 274 -20.49 13.58 -2.72
CA PRO A 274 -21.47 14.10 -3.65
C PRO A 274 -22.23 12.93 -4.28
N ALA A 275 -23.56 13.08 -4.42
CA ALA A 275 -24.32 12.14 -5.24
C ALA A 275 -23.69 12.02 -6.64
N PRO A 276 -23.67 10.83 -7.27
CA PRO A 276 -23.22 10.69 -8.65
C PRO A 276 -24.02 11.69 -9.49
N THR A 277 -23.34 12.61 -10.15
CA THR A 277 -23.97 13.44 -11.17
C THR A 277 -24.41 12.45 -12.25
N GLY A 278 -25.70 12.20 -12.33
CA GLY A 278 -26.28 11.36 -13.37
C GLY A 278 -25.80 11.81 -14.74
N PRO A 279 -25.84 10.94 -15.77
CA PRO A 279 -25.41 11.30 -17.10
C PRO A 279 -26.12 12.58 -17.51
N ALA A 280 -25.34 13.61 -17.90
CA ALA A 280 -25.92 14.80 -18.50
C ALA A 280 -26.82 14.32 -19.63
N ARG A 281 -28.13 14.54 -19.47
CA ARG A 281 -29.10 14.30 -20.56
C ARG A 281 -28.66 15.20 -21.70
N ALA A 282 -28.10 14.56 -22.74
CA ALA A 282 -27.87 15.20 -24.02
C ALA A 282 -29.20 15.37 -24.76
#